data_cecdbfe56ad2404d1a232085349d82a2
#
_entry.id   cecdbfe56ad2404d1a232085349d82a2
#
_cell.length_a   1.000
_cell.length_b   1.000
_cell.length_c   1.000
_cell.angle_alpha   90.00
_cell.angle_beta   90.00
_cell.angle_gamma   90.00
#
_symmetry.space_group_name_H-M   'P 1'
#
loop_
_entity.id
_entity.type
_entity.pdbx_description
1 polymer ?
#
loop_
_entity_poly.entity_id
_entity_poly.type
_entity_poly.pdbx_seq_one_letter_code
_entity_poly.pdbx_strand_id
1 'polypeptide(L)'
;MLLSLFAASTTRTIASDDAKVLAYGKHLSAECSGCHRVDGVDNGIPSITGWVPGDFIATLDFFKNGSRPNPAMISVARSLDEEQVKALATYYGSLPKGRGRAAPPAATKK
;
A
#
# COMPACT_ATOMS: atom_id res chain seq x y z
N MET A 1 -18.20 -53.34 -2.77
CA MET A 1 -18.72 -51.99 -2.67
C MET A 1 -17.61 -51.06 -2.18
N LEU A 2 -16.93 -50.39 -3.07
CA LEU A 2 -15.90 -49.43 -2.70
C LEU A 2 -16.58 -48.03 -2.61
N LEU A 3 -16.67 -47.49 -1.40
CA LEU A 3 -17.04 -46.09 -1.19
C LEU A 3 -15.79 -45.25 -1.44
N SER A 4 -15.74 -44.58 -2.60
CA SER A 4 -14.77 -43.54 -2.87
C SER A 4 -15.19 -42.28 -2.11
N LEU A 5 -14.52 -42.00 -1.00
CA LEU A 5 -14.60 -40.68 -0.37
C LEU A 5 -13.80 -39.72 -1.24
N PHE A 6 -14.51 -38.90 -2.05
CA PHE A 6 -13.94 -37.71 -2.64
C PHE A 6 -13.78 -36.65 -1.52
N ALA A 7 -12.56 -36.52 -1.01
CA ALA A 7 -12.20 -35.38 -0.22
C ALA A 7 -12.16 -34.16 -1.15
N ALA A 8 -13.21 -33.36 -1.13
CA ALA A 8 -13.19 -32.06 -1.76
C ALA A 8 -12.19 -31.18 -1.00
N SER A 9 -10.97 -31.10 -1.52
CA SER A 9 -9.99 -30.11 -1.10
C SER A 9 -10.52 -28.72 -1.46
N THR A 10 -11.15 -28.07 -0.51
CA THR A 10 -11.41 -26.63 -0.60
C THR A 10 -10.08 -25.90 -0.49
N THR A 11 -9.35 -25.83 -1.58
CA THR A 11 -8.31 -24.81 -1.76
C THR A 11 -9.03 -23.46 -1.83
N ARG A 12 -9.32 -22.90 -0.66
CA ARG A 12 -9.74 -21.52 -0.55
C ARG A 12 -8.54 -20.69 -0.99
N THR A 13 -8.65 -20.16 -2.18
CA THR A 13 -7.56 -19.45 -2.84
C THR A 13 -7.27 -18.17 -2.08
N ILE A 14 -6.15 -18.13 -1.37
CA ILE A 14 -5.52 -16.91 -0.82
C ILE A 14 -5.48 -15.81 -1.90
N ALA A 15 -5.37 -16.18 -3.18
CA ALA A 15 -5.44 -15.31 -4.33
C ALA A 15 -6.71 -14.45 -4.43
N SER A 16 -7.88 -14.90 -3.93
CA SER A 16 -9.11 -14.09 -4.00
C SER A 16 -9.13 -12.98 -2.94
N ASP A 17 -8.54 -13.22 -1.76
CA ASP A 17 -8.42 -12.21 -0.72
C ASP A 17 -7.38 -11.15 -1.11
N ASP A 18 -6.26 -11.56 -1.71
CA ASP A 18 -5.25 -10.65 -2.25
C ASP A 18 -5.81 -9.78 -3.38
N ALA A 19 -6.62 -10.36 -4.27
CA ALA A 19 -7.27 -9.61 -5.35
C ALA A 19 -8.25 -8.55 -4.80
N LYS A 20 -8.97 -8.85 -3.73
CA LYS A 20 -9.88 -7.89 -3.07
C LYS A 20 -9.10 -6.76 -2.41
N VAL A 21 -8.02 -7.07 -1.73
CA VAL A 21 -7.14 -6.06 -1.08
C VAL A 21 -6.53 -5.14 -2.13
N LEU A 22 -6.04 -5.68 -3.25
CA LEU A 22 -5.53 -4.89 -4.36
C LEU A 22 -6.60 -3.98 -4.96
N ALA A 23 -7.80 -4.49 -5.21
CA ALA A 23 -8.90 -3.69 -5.74
C ALA A 23 -9.32 -2.58 -4.78
N TYR A 24 -9.34 -2.87 -3.48
CA TYR A 24 -9.62 -1.88 -2.45
C TYR A 24 -8.54 -0.80 -2.38
N GLY A 25 -7.28 -1.19 -2.39
CA GLY A 25 -6.15 -0.26 -2.44
C GLY A 25 -6.17 0.62 -3.68
N LYS A 26 -6.50 0.05 -4.84
CA LYS A 26 -6.68 0.81 -6.08
C LYS A 26 -7.80 1.83 -5.97
N HIS A 27 -8.92 1.46 -5.39
CA HIS A 27 -10.04 2.38 -5.15
C HIS A 27 -9.63 3.53 -4.23
N LEU A 28 -8.95 3.24 -3.13
CA LEU A 28 -8.48 4.25 -2.18
C LEU A 28 -7.39 5.15 -2.76
N SER A 29 -6.61 4.65 -3.72
CA SER A 29 -5.45 5.35 -4.29
C SER A 29 -5.82 6.61 -5.07
N ALA A 30 -7.07 6.80 -5.42
CA ALA A 30 -7.51 7.99 -6.15
C ALA A 30 -7.14 9.29 -5.41
N GLU A 31 -7.23 9.30 -4.08
CA GLU A 31 -6.85 10.46 -3.26
C GLU A 31 -5.33 10.67 -3.19
N CYS A 32 -4.56 9.60 -3.27
CA CYS A 32 -3.09 9.67 -3.25
C CYS A 32 -2.53 10.10 -4.61
N SER A 33 -3.10 9.55 -5.68
CA SER A 33 -2.64 9.77 -7.06
C SER A 33 -2.91 11.18 -7.57
N GLY A 34 -3.71 11.97 -6.87
CA GLY A 34 -3.87 13.39 -7.13
C GLY A 34 -2.59 14.20 -6.91
N CYS A 35 -1.72 13.73 -6.00
CA CYS A 35 -0.43 14.35 -5.70
C CYS A 35 0.75 13.45 -6.04
N HIS A 36 0.67 12.15 -5.74
CA HIS A 36 1.71 11.17 -6.04
C HIS A 36 1.42 10.49 -7.37
N ARG A 37 2.28 10.70 -8.34
CA ARG A 37 2.07 10.16 -9.70
C ARG A 37 2.23 8.65 -9.73
N VAL A 38 1.27 7.96 -10.37
CA VAL A 38 1.31 6.49 -10.57
C VAL A 38 2.27 6.05 -11.67
N ASP A 39 2.71 6.96 -12.52
CA ASP A 39 3.72 6.68 -13.54
C ASP A 39 5.15 6.57 -12.96
N GLY A 40 5.29 6.81 -11.66
CA GLY A 40 6.57 6.71 -10.97
C GLY A 40 7.49 7.92 -11.14
N VAL A 41 7.00 9.00 -11.75
CA VAL A 41 7.78 10.23 -11.92
C VAL A 41 7.72 11.06 -10.65
N ASP A 42 8.89 11.48 -10.15
CA ASP A 42 9.04 12.45 -9.07
C ASP A 42 9.13 13.86 -9.68
N ASN A 43 8.13 14.67 -9.41
CA ASN A 43 8.08 16.06 -9.88
C ASN A 43 8.04 17.07 -8.71
N GLY A 44 8.68 16.75 -7.61
CA GLY A 44 8.68 17.50 -6.36
C GLY A 44 7.85 16.87 -5.26
N ILE A 45 6.89 16.01 -5.63
CA ILE A 45 6.18 15.10 -4.73
C ILE A 45 6.68 13.70 -5.02
N PRO A 46 7.21 12.96 -4.02
CA PRO A 46 7.89 11.70 -4.28
C PRO A 46 6.97 10.64 -4.84
N SER A 47 7.51 9.81 -5.75
CA SER A 47 6.83 8.60 -6.18
C SER A 47 6.74 7.62 -5.02
N ILE A 48 5.57 7.00 -4.88
CA ILE A 48 5.30 5.97 -3.86
C ILE A 48 5.05 4.59 -4.47
N THR A 49 5.27 4.45 -5.76
CA THR A 49 5.08 3.18 -6.48
C THR A 49 6.25 2.23 -6.23
N GLY A 50 5.94 0.94 -6.07
CA GLY A 50 6.95 -0.11 -5.88
C GLY A 50 7.61 -0.11 -4.51
N TRP A 51 7.05 0.58 -3.53
CA TRP A 51 7.58 0.53 -2.16
C TRP A 51 7.28 -0.81 -1.50
N VAL A 52 8.21 -1.29 -0.69
CA VAL A 52 7.96 -2.40 0.21
C VAL A 52 6.78 -2.05 1.12
N PRO A 53 5.74 -2.90 1.22
CA PRO A 53 4.54 -2.56 2.00
C PRO A 53 4.80 -2.16 3.44
N GLY A 54 5.76 -2.81 4.11
CA GLY A 54 6.16 -2.46 5.48
C GLY A 54 6.70 -1.04 5.60
N ASP A 55 7.48 -0.59 4.64
CA ASP A 55 8.02 0.78 4.62
C ASP A 55 6.92 1.82 4.35
N PHE A 56 5.97 1.49 3.49
CA PHE A 56 4.81 2.33 3.23
C PHE A 56 3.98 2.54 4.50
N ILE A 57 3.66 1.46 5.20
CA ILE A 57 2.89 1.49 6.45
C ILE A 57 3.63 2.30 7.52
N ALA A 58 4.91 2.03 7.73
CA ALA A 58 5.71 2.74 8.72
C ALA A 58 5.81 4.24 8.41
N THR A 59 5.94 4.60 7.16
CA THR A 59 6.01 6.02 6.74
C THR A 59 4.69 6.74 7.06
N LEU A 60 3.55 6.13 6.77
CA LEU A 60 2.25 6.72 7.15
C LEU A 60 2.09 6.82 8.67
N ASP A 61 2.58 5.86 9.44
CA ASP A 61 2.57 5.93 10.90
C ASP A 61 3.39 7.13 11.41
N PHE A 62 4.53 7.42 10.81
CA PHE A 62 5.33 8.60 11.16
C PHE A 62 4.60 9.92 10.86
N PHE A 63 3.84 9.97 9.80
CA PHE A 63 2.98 11.14 9.55
C PHE A 63 1.83 11.19 10.55
N LYS A 64 1.18 10.06 10.80
CA LYS A 64 0.03 9.98 11.71
C LYS A 64 0.38 10.43 13.13
N ASN A 65 1.56 10.08 13.64
CA ASN A 65 2.03 10.45 14.96
C ASN A 65 2.76 11.82 15.01
N GLY A 66 2.88 12.49 13.87
CA GLY A 66 3.51 13.81 13.79
C GLY A 66 5.05 13.80 13.76
N SER A 67 5.69 12.64 13.70
CA SER A 67 7.17 12.53 13.65
C SER A 67 7.76 13.08 12.34
N ARG A 68 7.00 13.06 11.24
CA ARG A 68 7.38 13.71 9.99
C ARG A 68 6.55 14.97 9.79
N PRO A 69 7.20 16.15 9.64
CA PRO A 69 6.49 17.43 9.55
C PRO A 69 6.05 17.71 8.11
N ASN A 70 4.89 17.21 7.72
CA ASN A 70 4.23 17.58 6.48
C ASN A 70 2.73 17.64 6.74
N PRO A 71 2.14 18.86 6.84
CA PRO A 71 0.74 19.00 7.20
C PRO A 71 -0.23 18.28 6.28
N ALA A 72 0.03 18.27 4.98
CA ALA A 72 -0.81 17.58 4.00
C ALA A 72 -0.80 16.06 4.24
N MET A 73 0.39 15.47 4.38
CA MET A 73 0.52 14.04 4.64
C MET A 73 0.04 13.64 6.03
N ILE A 74 0.22 14.48 7.03
CA ILE A 74 -0.34 14.23 8.38
C ILE A 74 -1.86 14.15 8.31
N SER A 75 -2.50 15.06 7.60
CA SER A 75 -3.95 15.07 7.40
C SER A 75 -4.42 13.80 6.67
N VAL A 76 -3.75 13.42 5.59
CA VAL A 76 -4.07 12.21 4.83
C VAL A 76 -3.91 10.96 5.71
N ALA A 77 -2.76 10.82 6.39
CA ALA A 77 -2.48 9.65 7.22
C ALA A 77 -3.51 9.48 8.34
N ARG A 78 -3.90 10.58 8.97
CA ARG A 78 -4.91 10.57 10.05
C ARG A 78 -6.32 10.25 9.57
N SER A 79 -6.61 10.41 8.29
CA SER A 79 -7.91 10.05 7.71
C SER A 79 -8.05 8.55 7.41
N LEU A 80 -6.95 7.80 7.47
CA LEU A 80 -6.90 6.39 7.10
C LEU A 80 -6.88 5.48 8.34
N ASP A 81 -7.65 4.41 8.31
CA ASP A 81 -7.54 3.34 9.28
C ASP A 81 -6.47 2.31 8.89
N GLU A 82 -6.21 1.37 9.77
CA GLU A 82 -5.17 0.34 9.58
C GLU A 82 -5.43 -0.52 8.34
N GLU A 83 -6.68 -0.91 8.10
CA GLU A 83 -7.07 -1.72 6.95
C GLU A 83 -6.85 -0.97 5.64
N GLN A 84 -7.22 0.31 5.60
CA GLN A 84 -7.02 1.18 4.45
C GLN A 84 -5.53 1.39 4.14
N VAL A 85 -4.73 1.60 5.16
CA VAL A 85 -3.26 1.73 5.02
C VAL A 85 -2.66 0.45 4.46
N LYS A 86 -3.07 -0.72 4.95
CA LYS A 86 -2.61 -2.02 4.42
C LYS A 86 -3.00 -2.23 2.96
N ALA A 87 -4.22 -1.88 2.60
CA ALA A 87 -4.70 -1.99 1.22
C ALA A 87 -3.91 -1.08 0.28
N LEU A 88 -3.67 0.16 0.67
CA LEU A 88 -2.85 1.11 -0.09
C LEU A 88 -1.40 0.63 -0.23
N ALA A 89 -0.80 0.14 0.86
CA ALA A 89 0.55 -0.41 0.84
C ALA A 89 0.69 -1.59 -0.12
N THR A 90 -0.29 -2.47 -0.13
CA THR A 90 -0.33 -3.63 -1.03
C THR A 90 -0.48 -3.20 -2.49
N TYR A 91 -1.38 -2.26 -2.76
CA TYR A 91 -1.59 -1.75 -4.11
C TYR A 91 -0.36 -1.02 -4.67
N TYR A 92 0.15 -0.03 -3.96
CA TYR A 92 1.33 0.70 -4.42
C TYR A 92 2.58 -0.18 -4.50
N GLY A 93 2.72 -1.14 -3.61
CA GLY A 93 3.80 -2.12 -3.64
C GLY A 93 3.74 -3.06 -4.85
N SER A 94 2.56 -3.28 -5.42
CA SER A 94 2.36 -4.08 -6.63
C SER A 94 2.73 -3.37 -7.93
N LEU A 95 2.85 -2.05 -7.90
CA LEU A 95 3.18 -1.25 -9.07
C LEU A 95 4.69 -1.25 -9.33
N PRO A 96 5.11 -1.04 -10.59
CA PRO A 96 6.53 -0.92 -10.90
C PRO A 96 7.18 0.21 -10.11
N LYS A 97 8.40 -0.02 -9.64
CA LYS A 97 9.17 0.98 -8.91
C LYS A 97 9.37 2.23 -9.77
N GLY A 98 9.09 3.38 -9.18
CA GLY A 98 9.27 4.65 -9.86
C GLY A 98 10.72 4.94 -10.20
N ARG A 99 10.93 5.78 -11.19
CA ARG A 99 12.26 6.22 -11.66
C ARG A 99 12.86 7.33 -10.80
N GLY A 100 12.13 7.74 -9.78
CA GLY A 100 12.56 8.78 -8.88
C GLY A 100 13.41 8.28 -7.72
N ARG A 101 13.44 9.08 -6.66
CA ARG A 101 14.17 8.78 -5.44
C ARG A 101 13.69 7.46 -4.83
N ALA A 102 14.62 6.61 -4.42
CA ALA A 102 14.30 5.41 -3.66
C ALA A 102 13.47 5.76 -2.42
N ALA A 103 12.55 4.86 -2.04
CA ALA A 103 11.80 5.01 -0.80
C ALA A 103 12.75 5.24 0.38
N PRO A 104 12.54 6.25 1.22
CA PRO A 104 13.39 6.43 2.38
C PRO A 104 13.24 5.24 3.31
N PRO A 105 14.32 4.79 3.97
CA PRO A 105 14.20 3.78 5.01
C PRO A 105 13.19 4.25 6.06
N ALA A 106 12.30 3.36 6.50
CA ALA A 106 11.22 3.70 7.42
C ALA A 106 11.70 4.37 8.71
N ALA A 107 12.93 4.08 9.14
CA ALA A 107 13.53 4.63 10.35
C ALA A 107 14.30 5.94 10.13
N THR A 108 14.38 6.48 8.92
CA THR A 108 15.17 7.69 8.66
C THR A 108 14.34 8.92 8.94
N LYS A 109 14.69 9.59 10.01
CA LYS A 109 14.26 10.96 10.27
C LYS A 109 15.09 11.91 9.42
N LYS A 110 14.44 12.68 8.60
CA LYS A 110 15.02 13.92 8.10
C LYS A 110 14.42 15.08 8.83
#